data_d055677a640ce0650b97497d0098c20d
#
_entry.id   d055677a640ce0650b97497d0098c20d
#
_cell.length_a   1.000
_cell.length_b   1.000
_cell.length_c   1.000
_cell.angle_alpha   90.00
_cell.angle_beta   90.00
_cell.angle_gamma   90.00
#
_symmetry.space_group_name_H-M   'P 1'
#
loop_
_entity.id
_entity.type
_entity.pdbx_description
1 polymer ?
#
loop_
_entity_poly.entity_id
_entity_poly.type
_entity_poly.pdbx_seq_one_letter_code
_entity_poly.pdbx_strand_id
1 'polypeptide(L)'
;MNAPLPTRADEAFRYADIAALGEVWDGLSPPEPIEIAAQQKVQQIWLPSGDAIDVRRAAIVLHDGASARLFALNAAPRYGRVELDVTLHEGADFTCDIANLGGGDATLEVVTTVRHIEPGATSTQTVRSVLGDTATASYLGQVAVAREGQRTKSEQDVKAMLLSRTATANAKPELEIYADDVECEHGATVGELDAMQLYYAQARGLPPKEAQALLLEGFVGGLWDALGPDAEIADLARARLRELTR
;
A
#
# COMPACT_ATOMS: atom_id res chain seq x y z
N MET A 1 -26.01 -6.62 11.29
CA MET A 1 -25.75 -5.27 11.82
C MET A 1 -24.26 -5.05 11.71
N ASN A 2 -23.83 -4.01 10.99
CA ASN A 2 -22.42 -3.66 10.93
C ASN A 2 -21.93 -3.27 12.34
N ALA A 3 -20.63 -3.45 12.59
CA ALA A 3 -19.99 -2.92 13.79
C ALA A 3 -20.21 -1.39 13.85
N PRO A 4 -20.17 -0.78 15.02
CA PRO A 4 -20.29 0.67 15.14
C PRO A 4 -19.19 1.35 14.32
N LEU A 5 -19.48 2.55 13.78
CA LEU A 5 -18.49 3.34 13.06
C LEU A 5 -17.24 3.53 13.94
N PRO A 6 -16.04 3.20 13.47
CA PRO A 6 -14.82 3.38 14.25
C PRO A 6 -14.51 4.85 14.50
N THR A 7 -13.61 5.09 15.43
CA THR A 7 -13.13 6.42 15.79
C THR A 7 -11.62 6.51 15.61
N ARG A 8 -11.06 7.71 15.63
CA ARG A 8 -9.60 7.88 15.62
C ARG A 8 -8.88 7.38 16.88
N ALA A 9 -9.63 6.96 17.92
CA ALA A 9 -9.07 6.26 19.08
C ALA A 9 -8.73 4.80 18.76
N ASP A 10 -9.38 4.22 17.75
CA ASP A 10 -9.07 2.89 17.24
C ASP A 10 -7.82 2.99 16.35
N GLU A 11 -6.77 2.27 16.71
CA GLU A 11 -5.44 2.42 16.09
C GLU A 11 -5.47 2.29 14.56
N ALA A 12 -6.19 1.30 14.03
CA ALA A 12 -6.33 1.08 12.59
C ALA A 12 -7.05 2.23 11.84
N PHE A 13 -7.67 3.17 12.57
CA PHE A 13 -8.41 4.32 12.02
C PHE A 13 -7.86 5.67 12.49
N ARG A 14 -6.66 5.66 13.07
CA ARG A 14 -6.03 6.85 13.65
C ARG A 14 -5.92 8.03 12.68
N TYR A 15 -5.65 7.75 11.41
CA TYR A 15 -5.49 8.76 10.36
C TYR A 15 -6.68 8.82 9.40
N ALA A 16 -7.72 8.02 9.64
CA ALA A 16 -8.86 7.91 8.74
C ALA A 16 -9.67 9.21 8.66
N ASP A 17 -10.19 9.50 7.48
CA ASP A 17 -11.31 10.42 7.33
C ASP A 17 -12.60 9.72 7.78
N ILE A 18 -12.88 9.84 9.08
CA ILE A 18 -14.06 9.20 9.69
C ILE A 18 -15.36 9.75 9.10
N ALA A 19 -15.39 11.00 8.63
CA ALA A 19 -16.58 11.57 8.01
C ALA A 19 -16.87 10.90 6.66
N ALA A 20 -15.85 10.79 5.80
CA ALA A 20 -15.97 10.09 4.51
C ALA A 20 -16.29 8.60 4.71
N LEU A 21 -15.59 7.94 5.65
CA LEU A 21 -15.84 6.54 5.98
C LEU A 21 -17.29 6.32 6.44
N GLY A 22 -17.84 7.24 7.24
CA GLY A 22 -19.22 7.19 7.75
C GLY A 22 -20.27 7.22 6.64
N GLU A 23 -20.00 7.85 5.52
CA GLU A 23 -20.93 7.91 4.37
C GLU A 23 -21.14 6.52 3.71
N VAL A 24 -20.17 5.64 3.82
CA VAL A 24 -20.21 4.31 3.20
C VAL A 24 -20.27 3.16 4.21
N TRP A 25 -20.08 3.43 5.51
CA TRP A 25 -19.87 2.41 6.54
C TRP A 25 -20.98 1.36 6.62
N ASP A 26 -22.24 1.78 6.58
CA ASP A 26 -23.38 0.87 6.68
C ASP A 26 -23.53 -0.02 5.43
N GLY A 27 -22.99 0.42 4.29
CA GLY A 27 -22.98 -0.33 3.03
C GLY A 27 -21.73 -1.17 2.81
N LEU A 28 -20.70 -1.01 3.65
CA LEU A 28 -19.46 -1.79 3.49
C LEU A 28 -19.70 -3.27 3.83
N SER A 29 -19.29 -4.13 2.91
CA SER A 29 -19.21 -5.56 3.19
C SER A 29 -18.14 -5.83 4.26
N PRO A 30 -18.27 -6.90 5.07
CA PRO A 30 -17.16 -7.42 5.85
C PRO A 30 -15.90 -7.59 4.98
N PRO A 31 -14.68 -7.64 5.57
CA PRO A 31 -13.48 -7.98 4.80
C PRO A 31 -13.71 -9.25 3.98
N GLU A 32 -13.35 -9.20 2.69
CA GLU A 32 -13.49 -10.36 1.81
C GLU A 32 -12.62 -11.51 2.34
N PRO A 33 -13.20 -12.68 2.65
CA PRO A 33 -12.43 -13.83 3.08
C PRO A 33 -11.78 -14.50 1.86
N ILE A 34 -10.46 -14.61 1.87
CA ILE A 34 -9.66 -15.22 0.80
C ILE A 34 -8.82 -16.34 1.41
N GLU A 35 -9.22 -17.58 1.17
CA GLU A 35 -8.49 -18.77 1.58
C GLU A 35 -7.67 -19.30 0.40
N ILE A 36 -6.34 -19.36 0.56
CA ILE A 36 -5.42 -19.88 -0.46
C ILE A 36 -4.90 -21.21 0.01
N ALA A 37 -5.36 -22.29 -0.64
CA ALA A 37 -5.02 -23.65 -0.25
C ALA A 37 -3.52 -23.94 -0.38
N ALA A 38 -3.05 -24.95 0.34
CA ALA A 38 -1.65 -25.34 0.36
C ALA A 38 -1.05 -25.49 -1.05
N GLN A 39 0.16 -24.95 -1.24
CA GLN A 39 0.93 -24.97 -2.50
C GLN A 39 0.27 -24.20 -3.67
N GLN A 40 -0.86 -23.53 -3.47
CA GLN A 40 -1.47 -22.70 -4.49
C GLN A 40 -0.75 -21.35 -4.64
N LYS A 41 -0.81 -20.80 -5.86
CA LYS A 41 -0.30 -19.47 -6.16
C LYS A 41 -1.44 -18.61 -6.70
N VAL A 42 -1.64 -17.45 -6.10
CA VAL A 42 -2.70 -16.51 -6.47
C VAL A 42 -2.11 -15.13 -6.71
N GLN A 43 -2.57 -14.46 -7.75
CA GLN A 43 -2.27 -13.06 -8.01
C GLN A 43 -3.57 -12.27 -8.08
N GLN A 44 -3.61 -11.14 -7.39
CA GLN A 44 -4.75 -10.22 -7.44
C GLN A 44 -4.30 -8.83 -7.86
N ILE A 45 -5.16 -8.14 -8.58
CA ILE A 45 -4.95 -6.75 -9.00
C ILE A 45 -6.17 -5.95 -8.59
N TRP A 46 -5.97 -4.96 -7.75
CA TRP A 46 -7.01 -4.04 -7.30
C TRP A 46 -6.86 -2.69 -7.99
N LEU A 47 -7.73 -2.46 -8.98
CA LEU A 47 -7.81 -1.19 -9.68
C LEU A 47 -8.72 -0.23 -8.92
N PRO A 48 -8.55 1.11 -9.03
CA PRO A 48 -9.46 2.08 -8.44
C PRO A 48 -10.88 1.88 -8.95
N SER A 49 -11.88 2.01 -8.08
CA SER A 49 -13.29 1.91 -8.47
C SER A 49 -13.75 3.08 -9.36
N GLY A 50 -13.07 4.21 -9.26
CA GLY A 50 -13.49 5.48 -9.87
C GLY A 50 -14.44 6.31 -8.98
N ASP A 51 -14.89 5.76 -7.85
CA ASP A 51 -15.73 6.45 -6.89
C ASP A 51 -14.94 7.46 -6.06
N ALA A 52 -15.64 8.45 -5.49
CA ALA A 52 -15.01 9.43 -4.60
C ALA A 52 -14.48 8.80 -3.31
N ILE A 53 -15.11 7.73 -2.85
CA ILE A 53 -14.73 6.93 -1.67
C ILE A 53 -14.57 5.49 -2.11
N ASP A 54 -13.36 4.93 -1.98
CA ASP A 54 -13.03 3.55 -2.35
C ASP A 54 -12.40 2.83 -1.14
N VAL A 55 -13.15 1.94 -0.51
CA VAL A 55 -12.71 1.16 0.66
C VAL A 55 -12.69 -0.32 0.30
N ARG A 56 -11.50 -0.90 0.29
CA ARG A 56 -11.26 -2.32 -0.01
C ARG A 56 -10.64 -3.03 1.15
N ARG A 57 -11.20 -4.16 1.51
CA ARG A 57 -10.83 -4.89 2.72
C ARG A 57 -10.78 -6.38 2.41
N ALA A 58 -9.68 -7.05 2.79
CA ALA A 58 -9.58 -8.50 2.67
C ALA A 58 -8.99 -9.13 3.93
N ALA A 59 -9.49 -10.31 4.25
CA ALA A 59 -8.93 -11.22 5.26
C ALA A 59 -8.38 -12.44 4.52
N ILE A 60 -7.04 -12.57 4.44
CA ILE A 60 -6.35 -13.53 3.60
C ILE A 60 -5.68 -14.57 4.49
N VAL A 61 -5.91 -15.84 4.22
CA VAL A 61 -5.23 -16.96 4.87
C VAL A 61 -4.45 -17.74 3.83
N LEU A 62 -3.13 -17.83 4.01
CA LEU A 62 -2.26 -18.63 3.16
C LEU A 62 -1.87 -19.91 3.92
N HIS A 63 -2.33 -21.05 3.41
CA HIS A 63 -1.96 -22.35 3.94
C HIS A 63 -0.55 -22.77 3.49
N ASP A 64 -0.06 -23.91 3.96
CA ASP A 64 1.32 -24.39 3.84
C ASP A 64 1.88 -24.26 2.41
N GLY A 65 2.96 -23.49 2.27
CA GLY A 65 3.63 -23.25 1.00
C GLY A 65 2.78 -22.52 -0.05
N ALA A 66 1.64 -21.94 0.33
CA ALA A 66 0.85 -21.10 -0.57
C ALA A 66 1.57 -19.77 -0.84
N SER A 67 1.32 -19.18 -2.00
CA SER A 67 1.87 -17.86 -2.37
C SER A 67 0.77 -16.94 -2.86
N ALA A 68 0.74 -15.71 -2.35
CA ALA A 68 -0.14 -14.66 -2.82
C ALA A 68 0.62 -13.38 -3.16
N ARG A 69 0.27 -12.78 -4.29
CA ARG A 69 0.75 -11.45 -4.64
C ARG A 69 -0.43 -10.53 -4.95
N LEU A 70 -0.48 -9.40 -4.25
CA LEU A 70 -1.48 -8.37 -4.43
C LEU A 70 -0.84 -7.10 -4.99
N PHE A 71 -1.38 -6.59 -6.09
CA PHE A 71 -1.09 -5.26 -6.62
C PHE A 71 -2.30 -4.36 -6.41
N ALA A 72 -2.10 -3.16 -5.87
CA ALA A 72 -3.20 -2.23 -5.66
C ALA A 72 -2.83 -0.79 -6.02
N LEU A 73 -3.73 -0.12 -6.72
CA LEU A 73 -3.68 1.32 -6.95
C LEU A 73 -4.80 2.00 -6.14
N ASN A 74 -4.40 2.74 -5.13
CA ASN A 74 -5.27 3.56 -4.30
C ASN A 74 -5.19 5.01 -4.77
N ALA A 75 -6.20 5.47 -5.47
CA ALA A 75 -6.23 6.78 -6.12
C ALA A 75 -7.60 7.46 -6.06
N ALA A 76 -8.40 7.13 -5.04
CA ALA A 76 -9.71 7.74 -4.85
C ALA A 76 -9.61 9.27 -4.70
N PRO A 77 -10.51 10.02 -5.34
CA PRO A 77 -10.44 11.48 -5.33
C PRO A 77 -10.62 12.12 -3.94
N ARG A 78 -11.32 11.46 -3.03
CA ARG A 78 -11.59 11.97 -1.69
C ARG A 78 -11.04 11.08 -0.58
N TYR A 79 -11.46 9.81 -0.54
CA TYR A 79 -11.02 8.87 0.48
C TYR A 79 -10.78 7.48 -0.10
N GLY A 80 -9.58 6.98 0.03
CA GLY A 80 -9.20 5.63 -0.40
C GLY A 80 -8.60 4.83 0.75
N ARG A 81 -9.07 3.59 0.96
CA ARG A 81 -8.54 2.71 1.98
C ARG A 81 -8.33 1.31 1.45
N VAL A 82 -7.10 0.82 1.58
CA VAL A 82 -6.74 -0.59 1.37
C VAL A 82 -6.43 -1.19 2.74
N GLU A 83 -7.20 -2.21 3.15
CA GLU A 83 -7.04 -2.87 4.43
C GLU A 83 -6.84 -4.38 4.22
N LEU A 84 -5.72 -4.91 4.71
CA LEU A 84 -5.33 -6.30 4.57
C LEU A 84 -5.06 -6.91 5.94
N ASP A 85 -5.77 -7.98 6.26
CA ASP A 85 -5.51 -8.84 7.41
C ASP A 85 -5.04 -10.20 6.88
N VAL A 86 -3.76 -10.52 7.07
CA VAL A 86 -3.10 -11.67 6.43
C VAL A 86 -2.57 -12.62 7.49
N THR A 87 -2.87 -13.91 7.35
CA THR A 87 -2.35 -14.97 8.19
C THR A 87 -1.54 -15.96 7.35
N LEU A 88 -0.31 -16.25 7.77
CA LEU A 88 0.65 -17.07 7.04
C LEU A 88 0.97 -18.34 7.84
N HIS A 89 0.70 -19.51 7.23
CA HIS A 89 1.08 -20.81 7.70
C HIS A 89 2.49 -21.22 7.23
N GLU A 90 2.88 -22.48 7.45
CA GLU A 90 4.25 -22.97 7.20
C GLU A 90 4.70 -22.72 5.76
N GLY A 91 5.83 -22.00 5.60
CA GLY A 91 6.43 -21.74 4.29
C GLY A 91 5.58 -20.89 3.34
N ALA A 92 4.51 -20.26 3.81
CA ALA A 92 3.69 -19.39 2.98
C ALA A 92 4.43 -18.11 2.58
N ASP A 93 4.10 -17.56 1.41
CA ASP A 93 4.73 -16.37 0.84
C ASP A 93 3.68 -15.33 0.46
N PHE A 94 3.77 -14.14 1.05
CA PHE A 94 2.87 -13.02 0.77
C PHE A 94 3.63 -11.79 0.28
N THR A 95 3.21 -11.25 -0.84
CA THR A 95 3.74 -9.97 -1.35
C THR A 95 2.59 -9.01 -1.63
N CYS A 96 2.70 -7.76 -1.19
CA CYS A 96 1.83 -6.69 -1.67
C CYS A 96 2.62 -5.47 -2.15
N ASP A 97 2.23 -4.99 -3.33
CA ASP A 97 2.80 -3.81 -4.00
C ASP A 97 1.67 -2.79 -4.18
N ILE A 98 1.71 -1.69 -3.41
CA ILE A 98 0.60 -0.74 -3.33
C ILE A 98 1.09 0.68 -3.63
N ALA A 99 0.38 1.39 -4.53
CA ALA A 99 0.58 2.81 -4.76
C ALA A 99 -0.58 3.64 -4.20
N ASN A 100 -0.27 4.72 -3.47
CA ASN A 100 -1.17 5.81 -3.14
C ASN A 100 -0.87 7.03 -4.03
N LEU A 101 -1.80 7.45 -4.87
CA LEU A 101 -1.62 8.60 -5.77
C LEU A 101 -2.68 9.68 -5.49
N GLY A 102 -2.38 10.59 -4.56
CA GLY A 102 -3.30 11.59 -4.01
C GLY A 102 -3.04 13.02 -4.50
N GLY A 103 -4.10 13.76 -4.82
CA GLY A 103 -4.10 15.19 -5.09
C GLY A 103 -5.34 15.85 -4.51
N GLY A 104 -5.43 17.20 -4.58
CA GLY A 104 -6.49 17.94 -3.91
C GLY A 104 -6.43 17.78 -2.39
N ASP A 105 -7.52 17.41 -1.78
CA ASP A 105 -7.66 17.13 -0.34
C ASP A 105 -7.83 15.63 -0.01
N ALA A 106 -7.48 14.76 -0.95
CA ALA A 106 -7.65 13.31 -0.80
C ALA A 106 -6.93 12.75 0.44
N THR A 107 -7.60 11.85 1.15
CA THR A 107 -7.01 11.05 2.22
C THR A 107 -6.91 9.60 1.76
N LEU A 108 -5.69 9.06 1.67
CA LEU A 108 -5.42 7.70 1.22
C LEU A 108 -4.76 6.90 2.33
N GLU A 109 -5.23 5.67 2.55
CA GLU A 109 -4.70 4.82 3.62
C GLU A 109 -4.36 3.42 3.11
N VAL A 110 -3.26 2.90 3.61
CA VAL A 110 -2.94 1.47 3.55
C VAL A 110 -2.77 0.97 4.98
N VAL A 111 -3.57 -0.02 5.35
CA VAL A 111 -3.52 -0.64 6.67
C VAL A 111 -3.30 -2.13 6.47
N THR A 112 -2.20 -2.65 7.02
CA THR A 112 -1.86 -4.08 6.89
C THR A 112 -1.59 -4.69 8.26
N THR A 113 -2.10 -5.88 8.48
CA THR A 113 -1.69 -6.74 9.59
C THR A 113 -1.29 -8.07 9.01
N VAL A 114 -0.01 -8.43 9.13
CA VAL A 114 0.53 -9.70 8.62
C VAL A 114 1.03 -10.54 9.78
N ARG A 115 0.40 -11.72 9.97
CA ARG A 115 0.72 -12.65 11.06
C ARG A 115 1.45 -13.86 10.52
N HIS A 116 2.66 -14.08 10.98
CA HIS A 116 3.44 -15.29 10.75
C HIS A 116 3.22 -16.22 11.93
N ILE A 117 2.33 -17.20 11.77
CA ILE A 117 1.94 -18.08 12.89
C ILE A 117 2.71 -19.40 12.91
N GLU A 118 3.35 -19.79 11.81
CA GLU A 118 4.10 -21.02 11.64
C GLU A 118 5.46 -20.76 10.96
N PRO A 119 6.40 -21.75 10.96
CA PRO A 119 7.77 -21.49 10.54
C PRO A 119 7.94 -21.25 9.04
N GLY A 120 9.00 -20.51 8.68
CA GLY A 120 9.51 -20.40 7.31
C GLY A 120 8.65 -19.54 6.37
N ALA A 121 7.63 -18.86 6.88
CA ALA A 121 6.82 -17.98 6.06
C ALA A 121 7.57 -16.68 5.72
N THR A 122 7.25 -16.09 4.56
CA THR A 122 7.84 -14.83 4.08
C THR A 122 6.76 -13.79 3.79
N SER A 123 7.07 -12.51 4.02
CA SER A 123 6.21 -11.41 3.59
C SER A 123 7.00 -10.20 3.12
N THR A 124 6.57 -9.60 2.01
CA THR A 124 7.12 -8.34 1.49
C THR A 124 6.00 -7.35 1.24
N GLN A 125 6.13 -6.16 1.81
CA GLN A 125 5.15 -5.10 1.69
C GLN A 125 5.83 -3.86 1.12
N THR A 126 5.53 -3.51 -0.13
CA THR A 126 6.08 -2.33 -0.79
C THR A 126 4.99 -1.29 -0.99
N VAL A 127 5.13 -0.13 -0.36
CA VAL A 127 4.17 0.97 -0.50
C VAL A 127 4.87 2.22 -1.03
N ARG A 128 4.33 2.79 -2.10
CA ARG A 128 4.78 4.05 -2.69
C ARG A 128 3.64 5.06 -2.68
N SER A 129 3.90 6.25 -2.14
CA SER A 129 2.91 7.32 -2.12
C SER A 129 3.43 8.54 -2.87
N VAL A 130 2.62 9.12 -3.77
CA VAL A 130 2.88 10.40 -4.42
C VAL A 130 1.73 11.34 -4.11
N LEU A 131 2.04 12.49 -3.50
CA LEU A 131 1.04 13.38 -2.92
C LEU A 131 1.25 14.81 -3.36
N GLY A 132 0.22 15.39 -3.97
CA GLY A 132 0.14 16.80 -4.34
C GLY A 132 -0.85 17.57 -3.46
N ASP A 133 -0.90 18.88 -3.65
CA ASP A 133 -1.81 19.83 -2.99
C ASP A 133 -1.83 19.68 -1.45
N THR A 134 -2.97 19.34 -0.86
CA THR A 134 -3.16 19.09 0.57
C THR A 134 -3.43 17.62 0.88
N ALA A 135 -3.20 16.73 -0.10
CA ALA A 135 -3.48 15.31 0.07
C ALA A 135 -2.67 14.69 1.22
N THR A 136 -3.29 13.73 1.88
CA THR A 136 -2.67 12.96 2.97
C THR A 136 -2.63 11.48 2.60
N ALA A 137 -1.47 10.84 2.75
CA ALA A 137 -1.40 9.37 2.74
C ALA A 137 -0.90 8.85 4.09
N SER A 138 -1.44 7.72 4.50
CA SER A 138 -1.04 7.04 5.73
C SER A 138 -0.79 5.56 5.48
N TYR A 139 0.30 5.05 6.04
CA TYR A 139 0.58 3.62 6.13
C TYR A 139 0.63 3.22 7.60
N LEU A 140 -0.19 2.25 7.97
CA LEU A 140 -0.13 1.55 9.25
C LEU A 140 0.08 0.08 8.95
N GLY A 141 1.27 -0.43 9.24
CA GLY A 141 1.63 -1.82 8.92
C GLY A 141 2.16 -2.53 10.15
N GLN A 142 1.47 -3.59 10.58
CA GLN A 142 1.93 -4.46 11.64
C GLN A 142 2.38 -5.79 11.05
N VAL A 143 3.58 -6.23 11.40
CA VAL A 143 4.03 -7.62 11.22
C VAL A 143 4.12 -8.25 12.59
N ALA A 144 3.34 -9.31 12.81
CA ALA A 144 3.32 -10.08 14.05
C ALA A 144 3.89 -11.46 13.80
N VAL A 145 4.95 -11.83 14.51
CA VAL A 145 5.59 -13.15 14.41
C VAL A 145 5.36 -13.91 15.71
N ALA A 146 4.57 -14.98 15.62
CA ALA A 146 4.31 -15.88 16.76
C ALA A 146 5.60 -16.58 17.20
N ARG A 147 5.60 -17.17 18.40
CA ARG A 147 6.75 -17.95 18.92
C ARG A 147 7.11 -19.11 18.00
N GLU A 148 6.12 -19.72 17.40
CA GLU A 148 6.25 -20.82 16.43
C GLU A 148 6.74 -20.36 15.06
N GLY A 149 6.63 -19.05 14.74
CA GLY A 149 7.02 -18.45 13.46
C GLY A 149 8.53 -18.32 13.25
N GLN A 150 9.29 -19.34 13.59
CA GLN A 150 10.75 -19.39 13.39
C GLN A 150 11.11 -19.36 11.90
N ARG A 151 12.26 -18.83 11.55
CA ARG A 151 12.77 -18.64 10.18
C ARG A 151 11.87 -17.78 9.29
N THR A 152 11.06 -16.91 9.92
CA THR A 152 10.30 -15.87 9.22
C THR A 152 11.24 -14.86 8.56
N LYS A 153 10.89 -14.44 7.34
CA LYS A 153 11.47 -13.26 6.68
C LYS A 153 10.37 -12.27 6.38
N SER A 154 10.56 -11.03 6.81
CA SER A 154 9.58 -9.97 6.57
C SER A 154 10.24 -8.65 6.25
N GLU A 155 9.74 -7.96 5.21
CA GLU A 155 10.20 -6.64 4.80
C GLU A 155 9.00 -5.70 4.62
N GLN A 156 9.12 -4.47 5.16
CA GLN A 156 8.21 -3.37 4.89
C GLN A 156 9.02 -2.19 4.32
N ASP A 157 8.85 -1.89 3.03
CA ASP A 157 9.51 -0.75 2.35
C ASP A 157 8.48 0.31 1.94
N VAL A 158 8.39 1.38 2.75
CA VAL A 158 7.39 2.44 2.61
C VAL A 158 8.07 3.74 2.22
N LYS A 159 7.75 4.28 1.05
CA LYS A 159 8.32 5.55 0.59
C LYS A 159 7.23 6.50 0.13
N ALA A 160 7.32 7.75 0.55
CA ALA A 160 6.42 8.81 0.10
C ALA A 160 7.20 9.95 -0.55
N MET A 161 6.65 10.46 -1.64
CA MET A 161 7.14 11.62 -2.38
C MET A 161 6.10 12.73 -2.34
N LEU A 162 6.47 13.86 -1.74
CA LEU A 162 5.61 15.02 -1.62
C LEU A 162 5.90 16.01 -2.77
N LEU A 163 4.85 16.39 -3.49
CA LEU A 163 4.92 17.36 -4.58
C LEU A 163 4.60 18.79 -4.11
N SER A 164 4.04 18.92 -2.91
CA SER A 164 3.73 20.21 -2.28
C SER A 164 4.07 20.16 -0.79
N ARG A 165 4.36 21.35 -0.22
CA ARG A 165 4.65 21.48 1.22
C ARG A 165 3.43 21.30 2.12
N THR A 166 2.24 21.31 1.54
CA THR A 166 0.96 21.12 2.22
C THR A 166 0.50 19.68 2.23
N ALA A 167 1.12 18.82 1.40
CA ALA A 167 0.87 17.39 1.41
C ALA A 167 1.47 16.74 2.67
N THR A 168 0.85 15.66 3.14
CA THR A 168 1.25 14.97 4.36
C THR A 168 1.39 13.47 4.12
N ALA A 169 2.48 12.88 4.61
CA ALA A 169 2.65 11.43 4.65
C ALA A 169 2.91 10.96 6.08
N ASN A 170 2.14 9.98 6.54
CA ASN A 170 2.33 9.31 7.82
C ASN A 170 2.74 7.86 7.56
N ALA A 171 3.77 7.39 8.23
CA ALA A 171 4.20 6.00 8.14
C ALA A 171 4.45 5.44 9.54
N LYS A 172 3.75 4.36 9.87
CA LYS A 172 3.87 3.65 11.13
C LYS A 172 4.02 2.15 10.85
N PRO A 173 5.22 1.69 10.42
CA PRO A 173 5.52 0.28 10.39
C PRO A 173 5.83 -0.22 11.80
N GLU A 174 5.27 -1.37 12.18
CA GLU A 174 5.42 -1.98 13.49
C GLU A 174 5.83 -3.44 13.35
N LEU A 175 6.75 -3.89 14.22
CA LEU A 175 7.18 -5.27 14.33
C LEU A 175 6.89 -5.77 15.73
N GLU A 176 6.12 -6.86 15.86
CA GLU A 176 5.83 -7.55 17.10
C GLU A 176 6.35 -8.99 17.00
N ILE A 177 7.53 -9.25 17.54
CA ILE A 177 8.28 -10.48 17.28
C ILE A 177 8.45 -11.27 18.57
N TYR A 178 7.92 -12.50 18.58
CA TYR A 178 8.03 -13.43 19.70
C TYR A 178 8.93 -14.64 19.40
N ALA A 179 9.47 -14.75 18.17
CA ALA A 179 10.41 -15.78 17.74
C ALA A 179 11.85 -15.26 17.79
N ASP A 180 12.83 -16.15 17.91
CA ASP A 180 14.25 -15.81 18.05
C ASP A 180 15.01 -15.86 16.72
N ASP A 181 14.67 -16.81 15.83
CA ASP A 181 15.34 -17.05 14.54
C ASP A 181 14.52 -16.42 13.41
N VAL A 182 14.68 -15.12 13.19
CA VAL A 182 13.93 -14.36 12.16
C VAL A 182 14.78 -13.29 11.50
N GLU A 183 14.42 -12.91 10.28
CA GLU A 183 14.96 -11.79 9.53
C GLU A 183 13.80 -10.83 9.21
N CYS A 184 13.58 -9.83 10.06
CA CYS A 184 12.49 -8.87 9.90
C CYS A 184 13.03 -7.45 9.87
N GLU A 185 12.68 -6.70 8.85
CA GLU A 185 13.09 -5.31 8.71
C GLU A 185 11.94 -4.41 8.24
N HIS A 186 12.03 -3.14 8.58
CA HIS A 186 11.17 -2.13 8.02
C HIS A 186 11.93 -0.85 7.69
N GLY A 187 11.53 -0.17 6.62
CA GLY A 187 12.02 1.14 6.24
C GLY A 187 10.88 2.07 5.88
N ALA A 188 10.92 3.30 6.40
CA ALA A 188 9.98 4.33 6.02
C ALA A 188 10.70 5.63 5.71
N THR A 189 10.43 6.21 4.55
CA THR A 189 11.02 7.48 4.13
C THR A 189 9.98 8.41 3.53
N VAL A 190 10.12 9.70 3.83
CA VAL A 190 9.32 10.76 3.22
C VAL A 190 10.29 11.78 2.64
N GLY A 191 10.11 12.12 1.36
CA GLY A 191 10.98 13.05 0.66
C GLY A 191 10.27 13.84 -0.43
N GLU A 192 11.08 14.61 -1.15
CA GLU A 192 10.66 15.38 -2.33
C GLU A 192 11.43 14.87 -3.55
N LEU A 193 11.03 15.29 -4.75
CA LEU A 193 11.80 15.01 -5.98
C LEU A 193 13.21 15.56 -5.88
N ASP A 194 14.19 14.74 -6.24
CA ASP A 194 15.59 15.16 -6.27
C ASP A 194 15.80 16.26 -7.33
N ALA A 195 16.18 17.45 -6.87
CA ALA A 195 16.40 18.60 -7.72
C ALA A 195 17.51 18.37 -8.77
N MET A 196 18.51 17.55 -8.47
CA MET A 196 19.59 17.22 -9.42
C MET A 196 19.11 16.28 -10.50
N GLN A 197 18.27 15.29 -10.17
CA GLN A 197 17.66 14.40 -11.15
C GLN A 197 16.72 15.19 -12.07
N LEU A 198 15.91 16.09 -11.50
CA LEU A 198 15.02 16.96 -12.27
C LEU A 198 15.82 17.88 -13.21
N TYR A 199 16.87 18.53 -12.69
CA TYR A 199 17.77 19.36 -13.50
C TYR A 199 18.42 18.55 -14.63
N TYR A 200 18.90 17.34 -14.35
CA TYR A 200 19.51 16.47 -15.36
C TYR A 200 18.53 16.12 -16.48
N ALA A 201 17.30 15.74 -16.14
CA ALA A 201 16.27 15.43 -17.12
C ALA A 201 15.93 16.63 -18.01
N GLN A 202 15.82 17.83 -17.41
CA GLN A 202 15.58 19.08 -18.13
C GLN A 202 16.77 19.48 -19.02
N ALA A 203 18.00 19.28 -18.57
CA ALA A 203 19.21 19.54 -19.35
C ALA A 203 19.32 18.60 -20.57
N ARG A 204 18.62 17.48 -20.56
CA ARG A 204 18.48 16.55 -21.70
C ARG A 204 17.31 16.90 -22.63
N GLY A 205 16.62 18.02 -22.38
CA GLY A 205 15.58 18.57 -23.25
C GLY A 205 14.16 18.22 -22.86
N LEU A 206 13.94 17.56 -21.71
CA LEU A 206 12.58 17.30 -21.24
C LEU A 206 11.96 18.60 -20.66
N PRO A 207 10.74 18.97 -21.06
CA PRO A 207 9.99 20.02 -20.40
C PRO A 207 9.84 19.74 -18.90
N PRO A 208 9.78 20.75 -18.02
CA PRO A 208 9.76 20.55 -16.57
C PRO A 208 8.70 19.56 -16.07
N LYS A 209 7.48 19.63 -16.59
CA LYS A 209 6.39 18.72 -16.21
C LYS A 209 6.60 17.28 -16.68
N GLU A 210 7.17 17.12 -17.87
CA GLU A 210 7.49 15.78 -18.40
C GLU A 210 8.65 15.16 -17.63
N ALA A 211 9.68 15.93 -17.28
CA ALA A 211 10.78 15.49 -16.44
C ALA A 211 10.28 15.03 -15.06
N GLN A 212 9.37 15.80 -14.46
CA GLN A 212 8.74 15.44 -13.19
C GLN A 212 7.92 14.14 -13.31
N ALA A 213 7.06 14.05 -14.32
CA ALA A 213 6.25 12.85 -14.55
C ALA A 213 7.12 11.60 -14.75
N LEU A 214 8.20 11.71 -15.52
CA LEU A 214 9.14 10.60 -15.76
C LEU A 214 9.80 10.10 -14.46
N LEU A 215 10.23 11.02 -13.59
CA LEU A 215 10.83 10.64 -12.31
C LEU A 215 9.82 9.96 -11.38
N LEU A 216 8.58 10.44 -11.37
CA LEU A 216 7.49 9.83 -10.60
C LEU A 216 7.08 8.48 -11.16
N GLU A 217 7.03 8.33 -12.49
CA GLU A 217 6.81 7.02 -13.13
C GLU A 217 7.91 6.03 -12.72
N GLY A 218 9.17 6.45 -12.69
CA GLY A 218 10.28 5.62 -12.20
C GLY A 218 10.16 5.24 -10.72
N PHE A 219 9.65 6.15 -9.89
CA PHE A 219 9.45 5.90 -8.45
C PHE A 219 8.35 4.87 -8.16
N VAL A 220 7.27 4.88 -8.95
CA VAL A 220 6.12 3.97 -8.77
C VAL A 220 6.22 2.73 -9.64
N GLY A 221 6.85 2.85 -10.83
CA GLY A 221 6.79 1.83 -11.88
C GLY A 221 7.31 0.47 -11.47
N GLY A 222 8.34 0.42 -10.63
CA GLY A 222 8.88 -0.84 -10.11
C GLY A 222 7.88 -1.74 -9.38
N LEU A 223 6.77 -1.17 -8.86
CA LEU A 223 5.70 -1.94 -8.23
C LEU A 223 5.03 -2.91 -9.21
N TRP A 224 5.02 -2.56 -10.51
CA TRP A 224 4.27 -3.27 -11.54
C TRP A 224 5.14 -4.15 -12.45
N ASP A 225 6.45 -4.19 -12.26
CA ASP A 225 7.39 -4.89 -13.16
C ASP A 225 7.02 -6.37 -13.37
N ALA A 226 6.50 -7.03 -12.35
CA ALA A 226 6.10 -8.43 -12.45
C ALA A 226 4.83 -8.66 -13.30
N LEU A 227 4.05 -7.60 -13.58
CA LEU A 227 2.85 -7.69 -14.43
C LEU A 227 3.14 -7.50 -15.92
N GLY A 228 4.35 -7.01 -16.24
CA GLY A 228 4.75 -6.68 -17.60
C GLY A 228 4.34 -5.26 -18.04
N PRO A 229 4.79 -4.84 -19.22
CA PRO A 229 4.72 -3.44 -19.64
C PRO A 229 3.31 -2.94 -19.97
N ASP A 230 2.39 -3.84 -20.31
CA ASP A 230 1.02 -3.52 -20.76
C ASP A 230 -0.03 -3.70 -19.64
N ALA A 231 0.40 -3.69 -18.39
CA ALA A 231 -0.52 -3.86 -17.27
C ALA A 231 -1.44 -2.63 -17.11
N GLU A 232 -2.75 -2.83 -17.07
CA GLU A 232 -3.76 -1.77 -16.92
C GLU A 232 -3.49 -0.88 -15.69
N ILE A 233 -3.08 -1.47 -14.58
CA ILE A 233 -2.75 -0.74 -13.36
C ILE A 233 -1.60 0.27 -13.58
N ALA A 234 -0.62 -0.08 -14.41
CA ALA A 234 0.49 0.80 -14.74
C ALA A 234 0.03 1.98 -15.62
N ASP A 235 -0.89 1.75 -16.55
CA ASP A 235 -1.47 2.80 -17.38
C ASP A 235 -2.30 3.78 -16.55
N LEU A 236 -3.13 3.27 -15.65
CA LEU A 236 -3.94 4.09 -14.74
C LEU A 236 -3.04 4.90 -13.80
N ALA A 237 -1.99 4.30 -13.26
CA ALA A 237 -1.01 4.99 -12.42
C ALA A 237 -0.30 6.11 -13.19
N ARG A 238 0.16 5.87 -14.42
CA ARG A 238 0.76 6.89 -15.30
C ARG A 238 -0.21 8.04 -15.59
N ALA A 239 -1.46 7.74 -15.90
CA ALA A 239 -2.49 8.75 -16.12
C ALA A 239 -2.67 9.64 -14.88
N ARG A 240 -2.77 9.02 -13.70
CA ARG A 240 -2.93 9.74 -12.44
C ARG A 240 -1.71 10.60 -12.09
N LEU A 241 -0.50 10.10 -12.27
CA LEU A 241 0.73 10.87 -12.04
C LEU A 241 0.81 12.12 -12.93
N ARG A 242 0.38 12.02 -14.20
CA ARG A 242 0.31 13.18 -15.10
C ARG A 242 -0.72 14.22 -14.65
N GLU A 243 -1.80 13.81 -14.00
CA GLU A 243 -2.75 14.75 -13.40
C GLU A 243 -2.14 15.51 -12.23
N LEU A 244 -1.40 14.80 -11.35
CA LEU A 244 -0.73 15.39 -10.19
C LEU A 244 0.40 16.38 -10.55
N THR A 245 0.90 16.34 -11.79
CA THR A 245 1.97 17.22 -12.28
C THR A 245 1.45 18.38 -13.13
N ARG A 246 0.13 18.56 -13.25
CA ARG A 246 -0.48 19.68 -14.00
C ARG A 246 -0.51 20.95 -13.20
#